data_f4d1f087a651728be2a3a36c7727b4c2
#
_entry.id   f4d1f087a651728be2a3a36c7727b4c2
#
_cell.length_a   1.000
_cell.length_b   1.000
_cell.length_c   1.000
_cell.angle_alpha   90.00
_cell.angle_beta   90.00
_cell.angle_gamma   90.00
#
_symmetry.space_group_name_H-M   'P 1'
#
loop_
_entity.id
_entity.type
_entity.pdbx_description
1 polymer ?
#
loop_
_entity_poly.entity_id
_entity_poly.type
_entity_poly.pdbx_seq_one_letter_code
_entity_poly.pdbx_strand_id
1 'polypeptide(L)'
;MSLRSLNSKPKTLHSIFHSLLSPPKPNTHYNPFSSLTYQNPPPPPSPHLVNEISRILSDHRNPHHDLEHSLNPLCTQISTNLVEQVLKRCKNLGLSAHRFFLWAKTIPGFQHSFESYHILIEILGSSKQYAVLWDFLIEVRESKCIEIVPEVFWLIFRVYSRANLPRDAIRAFNRMVEFGIKPSVLDLDQLMYTLCKRKHVKYAHEFFDKVKSGFELNAKIYSILMRGWGDVGDSDEARKLFDEMTERGCLVDVPAYNSYLEALCKGGKVDEAYKVFREMGSNGTDPDACTYSIFIRAYCEANDIHSVFRVLDRMKRYNLLPNVYSYNCIIKKLCKNDKVEEAYQLLDEMIERGVMPDAWSYNAIQAHHCDHCEVNRALMLLSRMKKDNCKPDRHTYNMVLKLLIRIGRFDRATEVWESMGEMGFYPSVSTYSVMIHGLCKKKHKLEEACKYFEIMIDEGIPPYSSTVEMLRNRLRGLGLLEHTEILASKMEQSTSCSIQEMANLMREVSILTMKVIDKPKAEYLGLARRICMQQLPESEESSPDELSDIDIGIMIGEILKRLWVSI
;
A
#
# COMPACT_ATOMS: atom_id res chain seq x y z
N MET A 1 -9.93 -68.83 39.14
CA MET A 1 -11.31 -68.37 38.98
C MET A 1 -11.30 -66.87 38.95
N SER A 2 -11.53 -66.46 37.83
CA SER A 2 -12.49 -65.47 37.26
C SER A 2 -11.99 -64.01 37.22
N LEU A 3 -11.59 -63.68 36.01
CA LEU A 3 -11.48 -62.31 35.45
C LEU A 3 -12.84 -61.62 35.38
N ARG A 4 -12.94 -60.35 35.77
CA ARG A 4 -13.89 -59.36 35.19
C ARG A 4 -13.25 -57.98 35.24
N SER A 5 -12.73 -57.57 34.12
CA SER A 5 -13.03 -56.42 33.24
C SER A 5 -13.39 -55.10 33.96
N LEU A 6 -12.49 -54.14 33.87
CA LEU A 6 -12.82 -52.71 33.89
C LEU A 6 -12.24 -52.09 32.62
N ASN A 7 -13.16 -51.86 31.68
CA ASN A 7 -12.96 -51.09 30.46
C ASN A 7 -12.93 -49.62 30.84
N SER A 8 -11.77 -48.99 30.85
CA SER A 8 -11.65 -47.54 30.78
C SER A 8 -10.91 -47.18 29.49
N LYS A 9 -11.63 -46.60 28.55
CA LYS A 9 -11.10 -46.09 27.29
C LYS A 9 -9.95 -45.14 27.54
N PRO A 10 -8.82 -45.23 26.82
CA PRO A 10 -7.76 -44.24 26.90
C PRO A 10 -8.26 -42.94 26.30
N LYS A 11 -8.23 -41.84 27.09
CA LYS A 11 -8.37 -40.48 26.57
C LYS A 11 -7.22 -40.26 25.61
N THR A 12 -7.58 -40.03 24.37
CA THR A 12 -6.67 -39.83 23.25
C THR A 12 -5.69 -38.68 23.55
N LEU A 13 -4.41 -38.95 23.36
CA LEU A 13 -3.28 -38.02 23.39
C LEU A 13 -3.52 -36.72 22.56
N HIS A 14 -4.55 -36.70 21.73
CA HIS A 14 -4.93 -35.56 20.89
C HIS A 14 -5.45 -34.35 21.67
N SER A 15 -6.02 -34.52 22.88
CA SER A 15 -6.54 -33.38 23.66
C SER A 15 -5.47 -32.70 24.51
N ILE A 16 -4.35 -33.36 24.76
CA ILE A 16 -3.23 -32.79 25.55
C ILE A 16 -2.28 -31.99 24.62
N PHE A 17 -2.14 -32.44 23.37
CA PHE A 17 -1.33 -31.71 22.37
C PHE A 17 -1.96 -30.37 21.91
N HIS A 18 -3.28 -30.25 21.92
CA HIS A 18 -3.96 -29.02 21.52
C HIS A 18 -3.86 -27.89 22.55
N SER A 19 -3.55 -28.19 23.81
CA SER A 19 -3.34 -27.18 24.87
C SER A 19 -1.90 -26.66 24.97
N LEU A 20 -0.93 -27.37 24.37
CA LEU A 20 0.50 -27.02 24.41
C LEU A 20 1.01 -26.31 23.16
N LEU A 21 0.21 -26.23 22.08
CA LEU A 21 0.58 -25.61 20.80
C LEU A 21 -0.22 -24.36 20.46
N SER A 22 -0.97 -23.81 21.41
CA SER A 22 -1.52 -22.46 21.23
C SER A 22 -0.37 -21.46 21.33
N PRO A 23 -0.15 -20.60 20.32
CA PRO A 23 0.80 -19.50 20.46
C PRO A 23 0.41 -18.65 21.67
N PRO A 24 1.38 -18.13 22.43
CA PRO A 24 1.06 -17.25 23.54
C PRO A 24 0.22 -16.09 23.00
N LYS A 25 -0.97 -15.92 23.57
CA LYS A 25 -1.78 -14.75 23.31
C LYS A 25 -0.89 -13.54 23.59
N PRO A 26 -0.87 -12.51 22.73
CA PRO A 26 -0.13 -11.30 23.02
C PRO A 26 -0.62 -10.81 24.38
N ASN A 27 0.32 -10.52 25.28
CA ASN A 27 0.04 -9.97 26.60
C ASN A 27 -0.89 -8.77 26.41
N THR A 28 -2.15 -8.96 26.79
CA THR A 28 -3.09 -7.86 26.97
C THR A 28 -2.54 -7.03 28.12
N HIS A 29 -1.97 -5.90 27.81
CA HIS A 29 -1.66 -4.87 28.78
C HIS A 29 -2.90 -4.65 29.63
N TYR A 30 -2.72 -4.76 30.91
CA TYR A 30 -3.70 -4.50 31.96
C TYR A 30 -4.35 -3.14 31.68
N ASN A 31 -5.60 -3.16 31.30
CA ASN A 31 -6.41 -1.97 31.10
C ASN A 31 -7.16 -1.74 32.43
N PRO A 32 -6.80 -0.74 33.26
CA PRO A 32 -7.39 -0.56 34.57
C PRO A 32 -8.85 -0.08 34.55
N PHE A 33 -9.50 -0.01 33.39
CA PHE A 33 -10.88 0.46 33.22
C PHE A 33 -11.91 -0.64 32.95
N SER A 34 -11.66 -1.91 33.34
CA SER A 34 -12.62 -3.01 33.15
C SER A 34 -13.68 -3.15 34.27
N SER A 35 -14.15 -2.06 34.85
CA SER A 35 -15.29 -2.09 35.77
C SER A 35 -16.36 -1.06 35.41
N LEU A 36 -16.74 -0.98 34.14
CA LEU A 36 -17.97 -0.30 33.72
C LEU A 36 -18.86 -1.32 33.01
N THR A 37 -20.02 -1.54 33.59
CA THR A 37 -21.17 -2.29 33.16
C THR A 37 -21.25 -2.53 31.65
N TYR A 38 -21.38 -3.80 31.26
CA TYR A 38 -21.77 -4.26 29.91
C TYR A 38 -23.12 -3.62 29.52
N GLN A 39 -23.07 -2.41 29.01
CA GLN A 39 -24.11 -1.90 28.14
C GLN A 39 -23.81 -2.41 26.74
N ASN A 40 -24.80 -3.00 26.07
CA ASN A 40 -24.68 -3.41 24.68
C ASN A 40 -24.05 -2.31 23.85
N PRO A 41 -23.05 -2.60 23.00
CA PRO A 41 -22.47 -1.58 22.15
C PRO A 41 -23.60 -0.90 21.37
N PRO A 42 -23.63 0.42 21.28
CA PRO A 42 -24.65 1.13 20.51
C PRO A 42 -24.66 0.57 19.08
N PRO A 43 -25.84 0.46 18.46
CA PRO A 43 -25.95 -0.05 17.09
C PRO A 43 -24.99 0.74 16.18
N PRO A 44 -24.37 0.08 15.17
CA PRO A 44 -23.48 0.77 14.25
C PRO A 44 -24.24 1.92 13.58
N PRO A 45 -23.60 3.10 13.43
CA PRO A 45 -24.25 4.24 12.80
C PRO A 45 -24.71 3.88 11.39
N SER A 46 -25.82 4.44 10.96
CA SER A 46 -26.35 4.14 9.63
C SER A 46 -25.32 4.55 8.55
N PRO A 47 -25.00 3.70 7.58
CA PRO A 47 -24.06 4.05 6.50
C PRO A 47 -24.46 5.31 5.74
N HIS A 48 -25.76 5.60 5.68
CA HIS A 48 -26.31 6.81 5.07
C HIS A 48 -25.80 8.07 5.76
N LEU A 49 -25.85 8.13 7.09
CA LEU A 49 -25.41 9.31 7.86
C LEU A 49 -23.91 9.57 7.75
N VAL A 50 -23.09 8.49 7.74
CA VAL A 50 -21.65 8.61 7.49
C VAL A 50 -21.37 9.19 6.10
N ASN A 51 -22.16 8.75 5.09
CA ASN A 51 -22.03 9.23 3.72
C ASN A 51 -22.44 10.71 3.61
N GLU A 52 -23.54 11.08 4.24
CA GLU A 52 -24.07 12.45 4.23
C GLU A 52 -23.08 13.44 4.86
N ILE A 53 -22.60 13.14 6.07
CA ILE A 53 -21.60 14.01 6.73
C ILE A 53 -20.31 14.07 5.91
N SER A 54 -19.84 12.94 5.37
CA SER A 54 -18.62 12.92 4.54
C SER A 54 -18.78 13.77 3.27
N ARG A 55 -19.98 13.82 2.69
CA ARG A 55 -20.30 14.69 1.56
C ARG A 55 -20.25 16.16 1.97
N ILE A 56 -20.91 16.53 3.07
CA ILE A 56 -20.89 17.91 3.59
C ILE A 56 -19.44 18.37 3.81
N LEU A 57 -18.59 17.53 4.43
CA LEU A 57 -17.18 17.86 4.64
C LEU A 57 -16.39 18.02 3.33
N SER A 58 -16.74 17.25 2.31
CA SER A 58 -16.12 17.34 0.99
C SER A 58 -16.54 18.60 0.24
N ASP A 59 -17.80 18.98 0.35
CA ASP A 59 -18.36 20.17 -0.30
C ASP A 59 -17.82 21.47 0.33
N HIS A 60 -17.49 21.44 1.63
CA HIS A 60 -16.99 22.59 2.40
C HIS A 60 -15.45 22.54 2.60
N ARG A 61 -14.71 22.23 1.52
CA ARG A 61 -13.22 22.25 1.57
C ARG A 61 -12.65 23.66 1.71
N ASN A 62 -13.37 24.66 1.25
CA ASN A 62 -12.96 26.05 1.39
C ASN A 62 -13.17 26.49 2.86
N PRO A 63 -12.13 27.05 3.54
CA PRO A 63 -12.24 27.54 4.91
C PRO A 63 -13.31 28.60 5.14
N HIS A 64 -13.68 29.33 4.09
CA HIS A 64 -14.68 30.41 4.15
C HIS A 64 -16.14 29.93 4.05
N HIS A 65 -16.37 28.66 3.76
CA HIS A 65 -17.72 28.08 3.75
C HIS A 65 -18.17 27.80 5.19
N ASP A 66 -19.44 28.07 5.47
CA ASP A 66 -20.05 27.82 6.78
C ASP A 66 -20.40 26.33 6.92
N LEU A 67 -19.37 25.54 7.25
CA LEU A 67 -19.48 24.09 7.48
C LEU A 67 -20.36 23.80 8.70
N GLU A 68 -20.20 24.57 9.76
CA GLU A 68 -20.87 24.40 11.04
C GLU A 68 -22.38 24.55 10.89
N HIS A 69 -22.83 25.53 10.12
CA HIS A 69 -24.25 25.72 9.81
C HIS A 69 -24.86 24.50 9.09
N SER A 70 -24.12 23.92 8.15
CA SER A 70 -24.55 22.73 7.40
C SER A 70 -24.60 21.46 8.26
N LEU A 71 -23.84 21.40 9.34
CA LEU A 71 -23.79 20.26 10.26
C LEU A 71 -24.83 20.37 11.40
N ASN A 72 -25.28 21.58 11.75
CA ASN A 72 -26.19 21.81 12.89
C ASN A 72 -27.48 20.97 12.86
N PRO A 73 -28.13 20.70 11.73
CA PRO A 73 -29.32 19.83 11.69
C PRO A 73 -29.07 18.39 12.15
N LEU A 74 -27.80 17.95 12.13
CA LEU A 74 -27.39 16.58 12.45
C LEU A 74 -26.87 16.42 13.89
N CYS A 75 -26.84 17.50 14.68
CA CYS A 75 -26.23 17.52 16.02
C CYS A 75 -26.81 16.46 16.98
N THR A 76 -28.11 16.15 16.89
CA THR A 76 -28.79 15.15 17.75
C THR A 76 -28.43 13.70 17.43
N GLN A 77 -27.83 13.44 16.26
CA GLN A 77 -27.49 12.10 15.79
C GLN A 77 -26.00 11.77 15.96
N ILE A 78 -25.23 12.70 16.51
CA ILE A 78 -23.78 12.54 16.67
C ILE A 78 -23.47 11.58 17.82
N SER A 79 -22.65 10.56 17.51
CA SER A 79 -22.08 9.61 18.48
C SER A 79 -20.59 9.45 18.24
N THR A 80 -19.84 9.02 19.25
CA THR A 80 -18.40 8.77 19.17
C THR A 80 -18.04 7.84 17.99
N ASN A 81 -18.79 6.75 17.83
CA ASN A 81 -18.58 5.80 16.75
C ASN A 81 -18.83 6.43 15.36
N LEU A 82 -19.87 7.28 15.24
CA LEU A 82 -20.14 8.00 14.00
C LEU A 82 -18.99 8.95 13.65
N VAL A 83 -18.50 9.72 14.61
CA VAL A 83 -17.36 10.64 14.40
C VAL A 83 -16.13 9.89 13.95
N GLU A 84 -15.79 8.76 14.58
CA GLU A 84 -14.67 7.92 14.15
C GLU A 84 -14.81 7.41 12.72
N GLN A 85 -16.00 6.95 12.33
CA GLN A 85 -16.24 6.43 10.98
C GLN A 85 -16.16 7.53 9.93
N VAL A 86 -16.72 8.72 10.23
CA VAL A 86 -16.60 9.89 9.34
C VAL A 86 -15.15 10.31 9.19
N LEU A 87 -14.39 10.42 10.28
CA LEU A 87 -12.96 10.75 10.23
C LEU A 87 -12.16 9.70 9.46
N LYS A 88 -12.39 8.41 9.69
CA LYS A 88 -11.75 7.30 8.93
C LYS A 88 -12.02 7.38 7.44
N ARG A 89 -13.19 7.87 7.04
CA ARG A 89 -13.55 8.05 5.63
C ARG A 89 -12.95 9.33 5.03
N CYS A 90 -12.86 10.39 5.81
CA CYS A 90 -12.42 11.73 5.36
C CYS A 90 -10.91 11.96 5.48
N LYS A 91 -10.09 10.94 5.32
CA LYS A 91 -8.62 10.98 5.52
C LYS A 91 -7.89 12.07 4.70
N ASN A 92 -8.47 12.51 3.60
CA ASN A 92 -7.86 13.49 2.70
C ASN A 92 -8.41 14.93 2.90
N LEU A 93 -9.29 15.15 3.88
CA LEU A 93 -9.99 16.41 4.09
C LEU A 93 -9.45 17.17 5.32
N GLY A 94 -8.14 17.27 5.48
CA GLY A 94 -7.42 17.78 6.66
C GLY A 94 -8.13 18.86 7.46
N LEU A 95 -8.30 20.06 6.90
CA LEU A 95 -8.93 21.18 7.62
C LEU A 95 -10.44 20.99 7.84
N SER A 96 -11.17 20.43 6.88
CA SER A 96 -12.61 20.17 7.06
C SER A 96 -12.85 19.11 8.13
N ALA A 97 -12.00 18.08 8.20
CA ALA A 97 -12.06 17.06 9.26
C ALA A 97 -11.73 17.67 10.64
N HIS A 98 -10.79 18.60 10.71
CA HIS A 98 -10.46 19.33 11.94
C HIS A 98 -11.64 20.20 12.39
N ARG A 99 -12.24 20.98 11.48
CA ARG A 99 -13.45 21.80 11.78
C ARG A 99 -14.61 20.93 12.26
N PHE A 100 -14.84 19.79 11.61
CA PHE A 100 -15.85 18.81 12.04
C PHE A 100 -15.59 18.28 13.46
N PHE A 101 -14.34 17.96 13.77
CA PHE A 101 -13.95 17.52 15.09
C PHE A 101 -14.22 18.62 16.13
N LEU A 102 -13.82 19.86 15.88
CA LEU A 102 -14.06 20.98 16.78
C LEU A 102 -15.57 21.26 16.95
N TRP A 103 -16.35 21.23 15.85
CA TRP A 103 -17.80 21.39 15.91
C TRP A 103 -18.46 20.30 16.77
N ALA A 104 -18.08 19.03 16.58
CA ALA A 104 -18.61 17.94 17.42
C ALA A 104 -18.32 18.15 18.91
N LYS A 105 -17.15 18.72 19.27
CA LYS A 105 -16.78 19.08 20.65
C LYS A 105 -17.72 20.14 21.26
N THR A 106 -18.38 20.98 20.46
CA THR A 106 -19.32 22.01 20.96
C THR A 106 -20.69 21.44 21.33
N ILE A 107 -21.00 20.20 20.93
CA ILE A 107 -22.30 19.56 21.18
C ILE A 107 -22.42 19.23 22.69
N PRO A 108 -23.48 19.69 23.39
CA PRO A 108 -23.65 19.37 24.80
C PRO A 108 -23.69 17.88 25.09
N GLY A 109 -22.88 17.41 26.03
CA GLY A 109 -22.81 16.00 26.43
C GLY A 109 -22.00 15.09 25.52
N PHE A 110 -21.44 15.59 24.42
CA PHE A 110 -20.56 14.82 23.56
C PHE A 110 -19.09 14.90 24.01
N GLN A 111 -18.41 13.75 24.01
CA GLN A 111 -16.97 13.68 24.26
C GLN A 111 -16.32 12.79 23.19
N HIS A 112 -15.20 13.25 22.65
CA HIS A 112 -14.39 12.48 21.73
C HIS A 112 -13.73 11.29 22.41
N SER A 113 -13.63 10.15 21.71
CA SER A 113 -12.81 9.03 22.15
C SER A 113 -11.32 9.29 21.89
N PHE A 114 -10.45 8.58 22.60
CA PHE A 114 -9.02 8.59 22.36
C PHE A 114 -8.67 8.24 20.88
N GLU A 115 -9.39 7.29 20.30
CA GLU A 115 -9.25 6.91 18.89
C GLU A 115 -9.55 8.07 17.93
N SER A 116 -10.55 8.91 18.22
CA SER A 116 -10.89 10.09 17.41
C SER A 116 -9.73 11.10 17.34
N TYR A 117 -9.01 11.31 18.45
CA TYR A 117 -7.82 12.16 18.48
C TYR A 117 -6.69 11.56 17.63
N HIS A 118 -6.43 10.26 17.73
CA HIS A 118 -5.43 9.57 16.91
C HIS A 118 -5.72 9.68 15.41
N ILE A 119 -6.96 9.46 15.02
CA ILE A 119 -7.38 9.56 13.62
C ILE A 119 -7.19 10.98 13.11
N LEU A 120 -7.56 12.01 13.90
CA LEU A 120 -7.41 13.40 13.50
C LEU A 120 -5.93 13.78 13.33
N ILE A 121 -5.05 13.37 14.24
CA ILE A 121 -3.60 13.58 14.12
C ILE A 121 -3.06 12.95 12.83
N GLU A 122 -3.51 11.72 12.48
CA GLU A 122 -3.12 11.05 11.24
C GLU A 122 -3.63 11.82 10.00
N ILE A 123 -4.85 12.35 10.06
CA ILE A 123 -5.45 13.17 8.98
C ILE A 123 -4.68 14.47 8.78
N LEU A 124 -4.44 15.23 9.83
CA LEU A 124 -3.70 16.50 9.77
C LEU A 124 -2.28 16.28 9.25
N GLY A 125 -1.62 15.23 9.74
CA GLY A 125 -0.30 14.86 9.27
C GLY A 125 -0.26 14.44 7.81
N SER A 126 -1.21 13.61 7.36
CA SER A 126 -1.31 13.16 5.97
C SER A 126 -1.62 14.32 5.02
N SER A 127 -2.36 15.30 5.48
CA SER A 127 -2.70 16.53 4.74
C SER A 127 -1.62 17.62 4.86
N LYS A 128 -0.48 17.32 5.47
CA LYS A 128 0.66 18.23 5.71
C LYS A 128 0.30 19.49 6.51
N GLN A 129 -0.74 19.46 7.32
CA GLN A 129 -1.20 20.55 8.18
C GLN A 129 -0.46 20.53 9.52
N TYR A 130 0.89 20.63 9.49
CA TYR A 130 1.73 20.41 10.67
C TYR A 130 1.58 21.52 11.73
N ALA A 131 1.36 22.78 11.34
CA ALA A 131 1.11 23.86 12.28
C ALA A 131 -0.17 23.58 13.09
N VAL A 132 -1.28 23.31 12.38
CA VAL A 132 -2.58 22.99 12.98
C VAL A 132 -2.48 21.74 13.89
N LEU A 133 -1.67 20.74 13.49
CA LEU A 133 -1.44 19.55 14.30
C LEU A 133 -0.78 19.89 15.65
N TRP A 134 0.23 20.75 15.66
CA TRP A 134 0.90 21.15 16.88
C TRP A 134 0.04 22.06 17.74
N ASP A 135 -0.69 23.01 17.16
CA ASP A 135 -1.63 23.88 17.87
C ASP A 135 -2.72 23.05 18.54
N PHE A 136 -3.25 22.05 17.83
CA PHE A 136 -4.21 21.10 18.37
C PHE A 136 -3.65 20.30 19.57
N LEU A 137 -2.42 19.81 19.49
CA LEU A 137 -1.78 19.08 20.60
C LEU A 137 -1.56 19.98 21.82
N ILE A 138 -1.21 21.25 21.61
CA ILE A 138 -1.06 22.24 22.67
C ILE A 138 -2.41 22.47 23.35
N GLU A 139 -3.49 22.66 22.58
CA GLU A 139 -4.84 22.81 23.10
C GLU A 139 -5.28 21.60 23.92
N VAL A 140 -5.01 20.36 23.42
CA VAL A 140 -5.30 19.12 24.17
C VAL A 140 -4.56 19.07 25.50
N ARG A 141 -3.28 19.45 25.52
CA ARG A 141 -2.48 19.51 26.75
C ARG A 141 -3.05 20.52 27.75
N GLU A 142 -3.41 21.71 27.29
CA GLU A 142 -3.92 22.79 28.15
C GLU A 142 -5.31 22.50 28.69
N SER A 143 -6.17 21.91 27.88
CA SER A 143 -7.53 21.54 28.29
C SER A 143 -7.59 20.37 29.26
N LYS A 144 -6.51 19.58 29.39
CA LYS A 144 -6.42 18.36 30.23
C LYS A 144 -7.57 17.37 29.99
N CYS A 145 -8.23 17.44 28.85
CA CYS A 145 -9.35 16.56 28.53
C CYS A 145 -8.90 15.12 28.33
N ILE A 146 -7.68 14.92 27.82
CA ILE A 146 -7.07 13.60 27.59
C ILE A 146 -5.59 13.69 27.94
N GLU A 147 -5.07 12.64 28.56
CA GLU A 147 -3.64 12.47 28.80
C GLU A 147 -2.92 12.17 27.48
N ILE A 148 -1.90 12.95 27.17
CA ILE A 148 -1.08 12.74 25.98
C ILE A 148 -0.06 11.65 26.29
N VAL A 149 -0.25 10.48 25.71
CA VAL A 149 0.60 9.30 25.88
C VAL A 149 1.71 9.24 24.81
N PRO A 150 2.82 8.52 25.07
CA PRO A 150 3.94 8.40 24.12
C PRO A 150 3.53 7.94 22.72
N GLU A 151 2.49 7.11 22.59
CA GLU A 151 1.99 6.57 21.32
C GLU A 151 1.53 7.65 20.35
N VAL A 152 1.08 8.80 20.86
CA VAL A 152 0.75 9.98 20.03
C VAL A 152 2.00 10.47 19.28
N PHE A 153 3.17 10.50 19.95
CA PHE A 153 4.43 10.89 19.33
C PHE A 153 4.91 9.84 18.31
N TRP A 154 4.71 8.55 18.59
CA TRP A 154 5.01 7.50 17.61
C TRP A 154 4.21 7.67 16.30
N LEU A 155 2.96 8.12 16.42
CA LEU A 155 2.16 8.48 15.24
C LEU A 155 2.76 9.68 14.50
N ILE A 156 3.19 10.71 15.23
CA ILE A 156 3.83 11.91 14.67
C ILE A 156 5.15 11.55 13.97
N PHE A 157 5.98 10.66 14.55
CA PHE A 157 7.20 10.15 13.91
C PHE A 157 6.88 9.50 12.56
N ARG A 158 5.82 8.66 12.51
CA ARG A 158 5.35 8.03 11.27
C ARG A 158 4.88 9.04 10.23
N VAL A 159 4.15 10.07 10.67
CA VAL A 159 3.66 11.14 9.81
C VAL A 159 4.81 11.90 9.15
N TYR A 160 5.75 12.41 9.94
CA TYR A 160 6.90 13.14 9.42
C TYR A 160 7.80 12.28 8.53
N SER A 161 8.05 11.03 8.93
CA SER A 161 8.87 10.12 8.12
C SER A 161 8.20 9.76 6.78
N ARG A 162 6.87 9.62 6.74
CA ARG A 162 6.10 9.44 5.48
C ARG A 162 6.19 10.67 4.57
N ALA A 163 6.25 11.86 5.17
CA ALA A 163 6.38 13.12 4.45
C ALA A 163 7.80 13.45 4.00
N ASN A 164 8.77 12.54 4.25
CA ASN A 164 10.20 12.74 3.96
C ASN A 164 10.83 13.90 4.76
N LEU A 165 10.39 14.07 6.02
CA LEU A 165 10.84 15.12 6.96
C LEU A 165 11.50 14.49 8.20
N PRO A 166 12.68 13.82 8.07
CA PRO A 166 13.31 13.10 9.17
C PRO A 166 13.76 14.02 10.32
N ARG A 167 14.18 15.25 10.01
CA ARG A 167 14.59 16.24 11.04
C ARG A 167 13.42 16.66 11.93
N ASP A 168 12.21 16.77 11.35
CA ASP A 168 11.02 17.15 12.11
C ASP A 168 10.50 15.99 12.96
N ALA A 169 10.69 14.73 12.51
CA ALA A 169 10.45 13.55 13.34
C ALA A 169 11.38 13.54 14.58
N ILE A 170 12.66 13.88 14.40
CA ILE A 170 13.63 14.02 15.51
C ILE A 170 13.27 15.19 16.44
N ARG A 171 12.87 16.34 15.88
CA ARG A 171 12.38 17.46 16.68
C ARG A 171 11.17 17.09 17.52
N ALA A 172 10.24 16.30 16.94
CA ALA A 172 9.07 15.82 17.67
C ALA A 172 9.46 14.94 18.89
N PHE A 173 10.50 14.09 18.75
CA PHE A 173 11.02 13.32 19.88
C PHE A 173 11.55 14.24 21.00
N ASN A 174 12.33 15.25 20.66
CA ASN A 174 12.84 16.20 21.65
C ASN A 174 11.72 17.00 22.34
N ARG A 175 10.63 17.28 21.61
CA ARG A 175 9.46 17.98 22.16
C ARG A 175 8.61 17.16 23.11
N MET A 176 8.78 15.83 23.21
CA MET A 176 8.06 14.99 24.18
C MET A 176 8.16 15.55 25.60
N VAL A 177 9.32 16.09 25.97
CA VAL A 177 9.56 16.69 27.30
C VAL A 177 8.67 17.93 27.53
N GLU A 178 8.39 18.73 26.48
CA GLU A 178 7.48 19.89 26.57
C GLU A 178 6.06 19.49 26.97
N PHE A 179 5.68 18.24 26.65
CA PHE A 179 4.38 17.65 26.98
C PHE A 179 4.39 16.81 28.27
N GLY A 180 5.47 16.91 29.08
CA GLY A 180 5.61 16.22 30.33
C GLY A 180 5.99 14.73 30.20
N ILE A 181 6.32 14.27 29.00
CA ILE A 181 6.70 12.89 28.74
C ILE A 181 8.23 12.79 28.74
N LYS A 182 8.78 11.98 29.67
CA LYS A 182 10.22 11.65 29.67
C LYS A 182 10.44 10.54 28.63
N PRO A 183 11.22 10.81 27.56
CA PRO A 183 11.47 9.80 26.53
C PRO A 183 12.13 8.54 27.11
N SER A 184 11.61 7.38 26.75
CA SER A 184 12.12 6.05 27.10
C SER A 184 12.91 5.41 25.96
N VAL A 185 13.56 4.29 26.24
CA VAL A 185 14.23 3.48 25.19
C VAL A 185 13.22 3.01 24.14
N LEU A 186 11.96 2.73 24.53
CA LEU A 186 10.91 2.33 23.59
C LEU A 186 10.58 3.45 22.60
N ASP A 187 10.56 4.68 23.06
CA ASP A 187 10.29 5.84 22.18
C ASP A 187 11.44 6.05 21.19
N LEU A 188 12.67 5.85 21.66
CA LEU A 188 13.86 5.90 20.80
C LEU A 188 13.82 4.77 19.77
N ASP A 189 13.51 3.53 20.16
CA ASP A 189 13.32 2.39 19.27
C ASP A 189 12.30 2.70 18.16
N GLN A 190 11.14 3.29 18.54
CA GLN A 190 10.08 3.63 17.59
C GLN A 190 10.50 4.73 16.61
N LEU A 191 11.22 5.73 17.06
CA LEU A 191 11.76 6.77 16.20
C LEU A 191 12.78 6.15 15.21
N MET A 192 13.75 5.37 15.71
CA MET A 192 14.78 4.70 14.88
C MET A 192 14.12 3.77 13.85
N TYR A 193 13.20 2.91 14.29
CA TYR A 193 12.46 2.02 13.39
C TYR A 193 11.72 2.79 12.29
N THR A 194 11.05 3.87 12.66
CA THR A 194 10.25 4.66 11.72
C THR A 194 11.11 5.36 10.68
N LEU A 195 12.25 5.91 11.10
CA LEU A 195 13.22 6.55 10.19
C LEU A 195 13.89 5.52 9.27
N CYS A 196 14.39 4.39 9.81
CA CYS A 196 15.03 3.34 9.03
C CYS A 196 14.08 2.72 8.00
N LYS A 197 12.81 2.46 8.38
CA LYS A 197 11.78 1.95 7.46
C LYS A 197 11.55 2.84 6.23
N ARG A 198 11.89 4.14 6.31
CA ARG A 198 11.79 5.12 5.22
C ARG A 198 13.14 5.45 4.59
N LYS A 199 14.16 4.63 4.83
CA LYS A 199 15.53 4.80 4.32
C LYS A 199 16.22 6.09 4.81
N HIS A 200 15.79 6.65 5.94
CA HIS A 200 16.42 7.80 6.59
C HIS A 200 17.45 7.38 7.63
N VAL A 201 18.12 6.25 7.42
CA VAL A 201 19.04 5.66 8.39
C VAL A 201 20.17 6.60 8.80
N LYS A 202 20.69 7.43 7.89
CA LYS A 202 21.74 8.43 8.21
C LYS A 202 21.30 9.38 9.32
N TYR A 203 20.08 9.95 9.21
CA TYR A 203 19.53 10.82 10.25
C TYR A 203 19.27 10.07 11.55
N ALA A 204 18.81 8.82 11.46
CA ALA A 204 18.60 7.97 12.63
C ALA A 204 19.91 7.70 13.35
N HIS A 205 20.98 7.33 12.65
CA HIS A 205 22.29 7.02 13.21
C HIS A 205 22.96 8.27 13.81
N GLU A 206 22.97 9.40 13.09
CA GLU A 206 23.47 10.68 13.61
C GLU A 206 22.76 11.11 14.91
N PHE A 207 21.47 10.89 15.00
CA PHE A 207 20.72 11.20 16.21
C PHE A 207 20.99 10.19 17.32
N PHE A 208 21.03 8.90 17.00
CA PHE A 208 21.39 7.84 17.95
C PHE A 208 22.74 8.12 18.61
N ASP A 209 23.78 8.48 17.86
CA ASP A 209 25.10 8.81 18.38
C ASP A 209 25.08 9.96 19.41
N LYS A 210 24.19 10.92 19.23
CA LYS A 210 24.03 12.06 20.14
C LYS A 210 23.38 11.70 21.47
N VAL A 211 22.45 10.72 21.45
CA VAL A 211 21.61 10.43 22.62
C VAL A 211 21.95 9.11 23.30
N LYS A 212 22.75 8.24 22.66
CA LYS A 212 23.06 6.89 23.15
C LYS A 212 23.65 6.79 24.55
N SER A 213 24.32 7.84 25.03
CA SER A 213 24.86 7.90 26.39
C SER A 213 23.81 8.13 27.49
N GLY A 214 22.64 8.61 27.12
CA GLY A 214 21.54 8.90 28.03
C GLY A 214 20.53 7.77 28.23
N PHE A 215 20.73 6.63 27.54
CA PHE A 215 19.81 5.49 27.57
C PHE A 215 20.54 4.19 27.87
N GLU A 216 19.85 3.28 28.57
CA GLU A 216 20.29 1.87 28.66
C GLU A 216 19.94 1.18 27.34
N LEU A 217 20.95 1.02 26.49
CA LEU A 217 20.76 0.47 25.15
C LEU A 217 20.56 -1.05 25.19
N ASN A 218 19.71 -1.54 24.30
CA ASN A 218 19.45 -2.96 24.11
C ASN A 218 19.83 -3.41 22.69
N ALA A 219 19.94 -4.72 22.48
CA ALA A 219 20.25 -5.31 21.16
C ALA A 219 19.26 -4.88 20.06
N LYS A 220 18.03 -4.55 20.42
CA LYS A 220 16.96 -4.21 19.47
C LYS A 220 17.26 -2.92 18.69
N ILE A 221 17.78 -1.88 19.34
CA ILE A 221 18.08 -0.61 18.66
C ILE A 221 19.21 -0.77 17.65
N TYR A 222 20.25 -1.54 18.01
CA TYR A 222 21.31 -1.89 17.08
C TYR A 222 20.80 -2.69 15.89
N SER A 223 19.92 -3.66 16.14
CA SER A 223 19.27 -4.46 15.09
C SER A 223 18.46 -3.59 14.12
N ILE A 224 17.75 -2.58 14.62
CA ILE A 224 16.97 -1.63 13.80
C ILE A 224 17.91 -0.82 12.89
N LEU A 225 19.00 -0.30 13.45
CA LEU A 225 19.98 0.52 12.69
C LEU A 225 20.75 -0.33 11.68
N MET A 226 21.24 -1.52 12.06
CA MET A 226 21.92 -2.46 11.14
C MET A 226 21.01 -2.83 9.96
N ARG A 227 19.75 -3.15 10.22
CA ARG A 227 18.75 -3.40 9.16
C ARG A 227 18.54 -2.18 8.27
N GLY A 228 18.46 -0.98 8.87
CA GLY A 228 18.34 0.28 8.15
C GLY A 228 19.49 0.52 7.18
N TRP A 229 20.74 0.28 7.61
CA TRP A 229 21.91 0.37 6.76
C TRP A 229 21.93 -0.70 5.67
N GLY A 230 21.54 -1.93 6.01
CA GLY A 230 21.35 -2.99 5.02
C GLY A 230 20.31 -2.63 3.95
N ASP A 231 19.22 -1.93 4.30
CA ASP A 231 18.19 -1.48 3.33
C ASP A 231 18.69 -0.38 2.37
N VAL A 232 19.79 0.30 2.70
CA VAL A 232 20.47 1.27 1.83
C VAL A 232 21.68 0.65 1.12
N GLY A 233 22.03 -0.60 1.46
CA GLY A 233 23.14 -1.35 0.86
C GLY A 233 24.52 -1.08 1.50
N ASP A 234 24.57 -0.39 2.63
CA ASP A 234 25.82 -0.08 3.34
C ASP A 234 26.05 -1.08 4.49
N SER A 235 26.73 -2.16 4.15
CA SER A 235 27.07 -3.23 5.11
C SER A 235 28.24 -2.87 6.04
N ASP A 236 29.05 -1.87 5.69
CA ASP A 236 30.20 -1.49 6.50
C ASP A 236 29.77 -0.70 7.74
N GLU A 237 28.77 0.18 7.58
CA GLU A 237 28.15 0.85 8.73
C GLU A 237 27.38 -0.15 9.63
N ALA A 238 26.74 -1.16 9.03
CA ALA A 238 26.11 -2.22 9.82
C ALA A 238 27.15 -3.03 10.62
N ARG A 239 28.36 -3.26 10.08
CA ARG A 239 29.47 -3.91 10.79
C ARG A 239 29.90 -3.08 11.99
N LYS A 240 30.17 -1.79 11.82
CA LYS A 240 30.57 -0.89 12.91
C LYS A 240 29.58 -0.93 14.08
N LEU A 241 28.28 -0.96 13.76
CA LEU A 241 27.24 -1.06 14.77
C LEU A 241 27.23 -2.43 15.49
N PHE A 242 27.52 -3.50 14.77
CA PHE A 242 27.65 -4.84 15.36
C PHE A 242 28.86 -4.92 16.29
N ASP A 243 29.99 -4.36 15.87
CA ASP A 243 31.22 -4.30 16.68
C ASP A 243 30.99 -3.41 17.92
N GLU A 244 30.41 -2.21 17.77
CA GLU A 244 30.08 -1.33 18.91
C GLU A 244 29.13 -2.03 19.92
N MET A 245 28.13 -2.78 19.41
CA MET A 245 27.19 -3.53 20.25
C MET A 245 27.93 -4.57 21.10
N THR A 246 28.88 -5.30 20.50
CA THR A 246 29.67 -6.34 21.19
C THR A 246 30.65 -5.74 22.19
N GLU A 247 31.35 -4.66 21.82
CA GLU A 247 32.29 -3.92 22.71
C GLU A 247 31.58 -3.35 23.95
N ARG A 248 30.33 -2.94 23.81
CA ARG A 248 29.51 -2.48 24.95
C ARG A 248 28.97 -3.60 25.83
N GLY A 249 29.26 -4.86 25.50
CA GLY A 249 28.79 -6.04 26.25
C GLY A 249 27.28 -6.29 26.12
N CYS A 250 26.61 -5.74 25.09
CA CYS A 250 25.23 -6.09 24.81
C CYS A 250 25.16 -7.55 24.35
N LEU A 251 24.24 -8.33 24.93
CA LEU A 251 24.00 -9.70 24.50
C LEU A 251 23.56 -9.74 23.03
N VAL A 252 24.35 -10.43 22.20
CA VAL A 252 24.03 -10.61 20.78
C VAL A 252 23.05 -11.78 20.65
N ASP A 253 21.78 -11.45 20.46
CA ASP A 253 20.69 -12.41 20.25
C ASP A 253 20.52 -12.81 18.77
N VAL A 254 19.68 -13.83 18.49
CA VAL A 254 19.37 -14.28 17.12
C VAL A 254 18.85 -13.15 16.23
N PRO A 255 17.95 -12.27 16.66
CA PRO A 255 17.52 -11.08 15.89
C PRO A 255 18.67 -10.13 15.51
N ALA A 256 19.64 -9.92 16.39
CA ALA A 256 20.80 -9.05 16.11
C ALA A 256 21.69 -9.68 15.04
N TYR A 257 22.06 -10.97 15.20
CA TYR A 257 22.76 -11.70 14.15
C TYR A 257 22.01 -11.66 12.82
N ASN A 258 20.70 -11.95 12.82
CA ASN A 258 19.88 -11.93 11.60
C ASN A 258 19.87 -10.56 10.93
N SER A 259 19.83 -9.48 11.70
CA SER A 259 19.87 -8.11 11.15
C SER A 259 21.22 -7.79 10.51
N TYR A 260 22.32 -8.24 11.11
CA TYR A 260 23.67 -8.07 10.55
C TYR A 260 23.88 -8.96 9.30
N LEU A 261 23.50 -10.24 9.37
CA LEU A 261 23.55 -11.17 8.23
C LEU A 261 22.73 -10.64 7.03
N GLU A 262 21.54 -10.09 7.32
CA GLU A 262 20.68 -9.47 6.30
C GLU A 262 21.37 -8.26 5.64
N ALA A 263 22.03 -7.41 6.43
CA ALA A 263 22.77 -6.24 5.92
C ALA A 263 23.96 -6.67 5.04
N LEU A 264 24.73 -7.67 5.46
CA LEU A 264 25.83 -8.23 4.66
C LEU A 264 25.34 -8.80 3.33
N CYS A 265 24.26 -9.62 3.37
CA CYS A 265 23.68 -10.20 2.16
C CYS A 265 23.15 -9.13 1.19
N LYS A 266 22.47 -8.08 1.69
CA LYS A 266 22.00 -6.96 0.86
C LYS A 266 23.15 -6.13 0.28
N GLY A 267 24.25 -6.02 1.01
CA GLY A 267 25.50 -5.38 0.54
C GLY A 267 26.32 -6.26 -0.43
N GLY A 268 25.82 -7.45 -0.80
CA GLY A 268 26.51 -8.38 -1.71
C GLY A 268 27.65 -9.19 -1.07
N LYS A 269 27.86 -9.07 0.25
CA LYS A 269 28.95 -9.73 0.99
C LYS A 269 28.51 -11.10 1.56
N VAL A 270 27.98 -11.98 0.70
CA VAL A 270 27.40 -13.28 1.12
C VAL A 270 28.43 -14.21 1.76
N ASP A 271 29.68 -14.19 1.29
CA ASP A 271 30.77 -15.01 1.86
C ASP A 271 31.13 -14.56 3.29
N GLU A 272 31.10 -13.27 3.54
CA GLU A 272 31.27 -12.69 4.87
C GLU A 272 30.10 -13.07 5.79
N ALA A 273 28.88 -12.93 5.29
CA ALA A 273 27.70 -13.37 6.02
C ALA A 273 27.81 -14.86 6.42
N TYR A 274 28.38 -15.71 5.55
CA TYR A 274 28.56 -17.11 5.87
C TYR A 274 29.61 -17.35 6.97
N LYS A 275 30.66 -16.52 7.09
CA LYS A 275 31.62 -16.56 8.21
C LYS A 275 30.91 -16.19 9.52
N VAL A 276 30.18 -15.08 9.54
CA VAL A 276 29.40 -14.64 10.71
C VAL A 276 28.36 -15.68 11.13
N PHE A 277 27.71 -16.34 10.16
CA PHE A 277 26.78 -17.44 10.42
C PHE A 277 27.45 -18.62 11.15
N ARG A 278 28.70 -18.94 10.83
CA ARG A 278 29.45 -19.99 11.54
C ARG A 278 29.84 -19.55 12.96
N GLU A 279 30.27 -18.30 13.10
CA GLU A 279 30.62 -17.71 14.40
C GLU A 279 29.41 -17.67 15.33
N MET A 280 28.21 -17.36 14.81
CA MET A 280 26.95 -17.41 15.57
C MET A 280 26.74 -18.75 16.28
N GLY A 281 26.93 -19.87 15.57
CA GLY A 281 26.82 -21.20 16.17
C GLY A 281 27.94 -21.51 17.18
N SER A 282 29.18 -21.07 16.92
CA SER A 282 30.30 -21.26 17.87
C SER A 282 30.15 -20.43 19.15
N ASN A 283 29.44 -19.31 19.10
CA ASN A 283 29.13 -18.45 20.24
C ASN A 283 27.90 -18.92 21.04
N GLY A 284 27.36 -20.10 20.74
CA GLY A 284 26.20 -20.68 21.45
C GLY A 284 24.85 -20.07 21.06
N THR A 285 24.80 -19.33 19.95
CA THR A 285 23.54 -18.80 19.42
C THR A 285 23.13 -19.62 18.19
N ASP A 286 22.14 -20.49 18.35
CA ASP A 286 21.70 -21.40 17.28
C ASP A 286 20.93 -20.65 16.18
N PRO A 287 21.30 -20.84 14.89
CA PRO A 287 20.54 -20.29 13.77
C PRO A 287 19.12 -20.82 13.70
N ASP A 288 18.17 -19.93 13.52
CA ASP A 288 16.74 -20.24 13.36
C ASP A 288 16.29 -20.29 11.88
N ALA A 289 15.03 -20.61 11.62
CA ALA A 289 14.47 -20.62 10.28
C ALA A 289 14.56 -19.26 9.59
N CYS A 290 14.55 -18.14 10.34
CA CYS A 290 14.73 -16.79 9.78
C CYS A 290 16.15 -16.57 9.31
N THR A 291 17.16 -17.06 10.07
CA THR A 291 18.58 -17.02 9.67
C THR A 291 18.79 -17.69 8.32
N TYR A 292 18.26 -18.89 8.14
CA TYR A 292 18.37 -19.61 6.86
C TYR A 292 17.60 -18.90 5.73
N SER A 293 16.45 -18.28 6.03
CA SER A 293 15.66 -17.51 5.05
C SER A 293 16.43 -16.35 4.44
N ILE A 294 17.34 -15.73 5.20
CA ILE A 294 18.22 -14.64 4.71
C ILE A 294 19.09 -15.16 3.58
N PHE A 295 19.73 -16.33 3.76
CA PHE A 295 20.59 -16.94 2.74
C PHE A 295 19.79 -17.42 1.52
N ILE A 296 18.61 -18.04 1.75
CA ILE A 296 17.72 -18.45 0.66
C ILE A 296 17.39 -17.23 -0.22
N ARG A 297 17.01 -16.09 0.40
CA ARG A 297 16.73 -14.89 -0.35
C ARG A 297 17.95 -14.37 -1.11
N ALA A 298 19.11 -14.30 -0.45
CA ALA A 298 20.34 -13.82 -1.06
C ALA A 298 20.74 -14.66 -2.27
N TYR A 299 20.70 -15.99 -2.17
CA TYR A 299 20.99 -16.88 -3.29
C TYR A 299 19.92 -16.83 -4.39
N CYS A 300 18.64 -16.64 -4.04
CA CYS A 300 17.57 -16.38 -5.04
C CYS A 300 17.83 -15.07 -5.81
N GLU A 301 18.26 -14.01 -5.13
CA GLU A 301 18.60 -12.73 -5.76
C GLU A 301 19.84 -12.87 -6.66
N ALA A 302 20.87 -13.60 -6.22
CA ALA A 302 22.07 -13.92 -6.99
C ALA A 302 21.84 -14.94 -8.13
N ASN A 303 20.62 -15.49 -8.28
CA ASN A 303 20.29 -16.56 -9.26
C ASN A 303 21.04 -17.89 -9.04
N ASP A 304 21.53 -18.14 -7.84
CA ASP A 304 22.21 -19.39 -7.47
C ASP A 304 21.24 -20.38 -6.83
N ILE A 305 20.44 -21.01 -7.68
CA ILE A 305 19.45 -22.00 -7.25
C ILE A 305 20.09 -23.22 -6.61
N HIS A 306 21.31 -23.60 -7.02
CA HIS A 306 22.02 -24.73 -6.44
C HIS A 306 22.32 -24.50 -4.95
N SER A 307 22.81 -23.32 -4.60
CA SER A 307 23.04 -22.94 -3.20
C SER A 307 21.75 -22.85 -2.39
N VAL A 308 20.63 -22.41 -3.01
CA VAL A 308 19.32 -22.42 -2.35
C VAL A 308 18.94 -23.84 -1.90
N PHE A 309 19.04 -24.83 -2.77
CA PHE A 309 18.72 -26.22 -2.40
C PHE A 309 19.68 -26.79 -1.35
N ARG A 310 20.98 -26.44 -1.39
CA ARG A 310 21.94 -26.80 -0.33
C ARG A 310 21.52 -26.23 1.03
N VAL A 311 21.01 -25.02 1.08
CA VAL A 311 20.50 -24.40 2.32
C VAL A 311 19.26 -25.11 2.80
N LEU A 312 18.32 -25.47 1.91
CA LEU A 312 17.13 -26.25 2.26
C LEU A 312 17.49 -27.62 2.83
N ASP A 313 18.44 -28.33 2.21
CA ASP A 313 18.91 -29.64 2.71
C ASP A 313 19.59 -29.52 4.08
N ARG A 314 20.27 -28.41 4.33
CA ARG A 314 20.84 -28.12 5.64
C ARG A 314 19.76 -27.88 6.68
N MET A 315 18.70 -27.10 6.37
CA MET A 315 17.55 -26.93 7.24
C MET A 315 16.89 -28.27 7.59
N LYS A 316 16.71 -29.14 6.58
CA LYS A 316 16.18 -30.51 6.78
C LYS A 316 16.99 -31.31 7.78
N ARG A 317 18.33 -31.26 7.69
CA ARG A 317 19.23 -32.00 8.61
C ARG A 317 19.13 -31.54 10.07
N TYR A 318 18.80 -30.25 10.28
CA TYR A 318 18.59 -29.66 11.61
C TYR A 318 17.12 -29.68 12.06
N ASN A 319 16.24 -30.40 11.37
CA ASN A 319 14.80 -30.45 11.62
C ASN A 319 14.14 -29.04 11.63
N LEU A 320 14.71 -28.09 10.91
CA LEU A 320 14.14 -26.77 10.73
C LEU A 320 13.24 -26.74 9.50
N LEU A 321 12.00 -26.31 9.67
CA LEU A 321 11.07 -26.13 8.56
C LEU A 321 11.27 -24.74 7.93
N PRO A 322 11.42 -24.65 6.59
CA PRO A 322 11.38 -23.37 5.91
C PRO A 322 10.03 -22.70 6.16
N ASN A 323 10.05 -21.40 6.41
CA ASN A 323 8.82 -20.62 6.56
C ASN A 323 8.21 -20.29 5.18
N VAL A 324 6.95 -19.81 5.19
CA VAL A 324 6.21 -19.41 3.97
C VAL A 324 7.03 -18.43 3.11
N TYR A 325 7.74 -17.49 3.74
CA TYR A 325 8.57 -16.51 3.05
C TYR A 325 9.71 -17.16 2.23
N SER A 326 10.39 -18.17 2.80
CA SER A 326 11.44 -18.90 2.11
C SER A 326 10.92 -19.62 0.88
N TYR A 327 9.79 -20.35 1.03
CA TYR A 327 9.14 -21.01 -0.10
C TYR A 327 8.75 -20.01 -1.18
N ASN A 328 8.16 -18.87 -0.81
CA ASN A 328 7.75 -17.82 -1.75
C ASN A 328 8.92 -17.24 -2.53
N CYS A 329 10.08 -17.03 -1.89
CA CYS A 329 11.29 -16.58 -2.58
C CYS A 329 11.73 -17.57 -3.65
N ILE A 330 11.72 -18.86 -3.33
CA ILE A 330 12.17 -19.92 -4.24
C ILE A 330 11.17 -20.11 -5.39
N ILE A 331 9.87 -20.25 -5.08
CA ILE A 331 8.79 -20.36 -6.08
C ILE A 331 8.86 -19.20 -7.08
N LYS A 332 8.94 -17.97 -6.57
CA LYS A 332 9.08 -16.78 -7.41
C LYS A 332 10.32 -16.83 -8.31
N LYS A 333 11.44 -17.34 -7.78
CA LYS A 333 12.67 -17.44 -8.56
C LYS A 333 12.60 -18.53 -9.62
N LEU A 334 12.04 -19.70 -9.29
CA LEU A 334 11.81 -20.78 -10.23
C LEU A 334 10.91 -20.32 -11.39
N CYS A 335 9.80 -19.64 -11.09
CA CYS A 335 8.91 -19.07 -12.10
C CYS A 335 9.62 -18.05 -13.01
N LYS A 336 10.51 -17.20 -12.45
CA LYS A 336 11.30 -16.26 -13.27
C LYS A 336 12.33 -16.93 -14.17
N ASN A 337 12.76 -18.14 -13.83
CA ASN A 337 13.69 -18.94 -14.62
C ASN A 337 12.97 -19.97 -15.52
N ASP A 338 11.67 -19.80 -15.76
CA ASP A 338 10.80 -20.69 -16.56
C ASP A 338 10.72 -22.14 -16.06
N LYS A 339 11.05 -22.37 -14.79
CA LYS A 339 11.00 -23.67 -14.12
C LYS A 339 9.71 -23.85 -13.33
N VAL A 340 8.58 -23.68 -14.00
CA VAL A 340 7.26 -23.65 -13.34
C VAL A 340 6.86 -25.01 -12.75
N GLU A 341 7.27 -26.12 -13.35
CA GLU A 341 6.96 -27.45 -12.84
C GLU A 341 7.71 -27.73 -11.51
N GLU A 342 8.97 -27.29 -11.39
CA GLU A 342 9.71 -27.32 -10.13
C GLU A 342 9.03 -26.43 -9.06
N ALA A 343 8.45 -25.28 -9.46
CA ALA A 343 7.68 -24.40 -8.57
C ALA A 343 6.40 -25.07 -8.05
N TYR A 344 5.69 -25.84 -8.88
CA TYR A 344 4.56 -26.65 -8.45
C TYR A 344 4.95 -27.76 -7.47
N GLN A 345 6.04 -28.50 -7.75
CA GLN A 345 6.56 -29.51 -6.85
C GLN A 345 6.90 -28.92 -5.48
N LEU A 346 7.48 -27.72 -5.45
CA LEU A 346 7.81 -27.04 -4.21
C LEU A 346 6.55 -26.56 -3.46
N LEU A 347 5.51 -26.13 -4.17
CA LEU A 347 4.22 -25.79 -3.60
C LEU A 347 3.55 -27.02 -2.96
N ASP A 348 3.65 -28.19 -3.61
CA ASP A 348 3.13 -29.45 -3.08
C ASP A 348 3.93 -29.90 -1.85
N GLU A 349 5.27 -29.85 -1.89
CA GLU A 349 6.14 -30.16 -0.74
C GLU A 349 5.80 -29.26 0.46
N MET A 350 5.51 -27.96 0.22
CA MET A 350 5.14 -27.01 1.24
C MET A 350 3.85 -27.45 1.98
N ILE A 351 2.83 -27.87 1.22
CA ILE A 351 1.55 -28.35 1.76
C ILE A 351 1.73 -29.67 2.52
N GLU A 352 2.47 -30.62 1.94
CA GLU A 352 2.75 -31.93 2.57
C GLU A 352 3.48 -31.80 3.91
N ARG A 353 4.33 -30.77 4.05
CA ARG A 353 5.02 -30.46 5.30
C ARG A 353 4.19 -29.68 6.31
N GLY A 354 2.94 -29.39 6.01
CA GLY A 354 2.04 -28.62 6.88
C GLY A 354 2.29 -27.12 6.89
N VAL A 355 3.09 -26.60 5.96
CA VAL A 355 3.30 -25.16 5.78
C VAL A 355 2.24 -24.65 4.79
N MET A 356 1.21 -23.98 5.30
CA MET A 356 0.10 -23.53 4.46
C MET A 356 0.55 -22.40 3.53
N PRO A 357 0.35 -22.54 2.18
CA PRO A 357 0.63 -21.48 1.23
C PRO A 357 -0.27 -20.25 1.44
N ASP A 358 0.27 -19.09 1.20
CA ASP A 358 -0.47 -17.83 1.17
C ASP A 358 -0.75 -17.37 -0.28
N ALA A 359 -1.47 -16.25 -0.42
CA ALA A 359 -1.76 -15.71 -1.74
C ALA A 359 -0.48 -15.40 -2.56
N TRP A 360 0.64 -15.06 -1.91
CA TRP A 360 1.90 -14.78 -2.59
C TRP A 360 2.49 -16.03 -3.23
N SER A 361 2.36 -17.21 -2.59
CA SER A 361 2.82 -18.49 -3.12
C SER A 361 2.19 -18.78 -4.49
N TYR A 362 0.87 -18.64 -4.56
CA TYR A 362 0.11 -18.86 -5.79
C TYR A 362 0.30 -17.73 -6.81
N ASN A 363 0.34 -16.49 -6.36
CA ASN A 363 0.47 -15.32 -7.23
C ASN A 363 1.79 -15.31 -8.02
N ALA A 364 2.87 -15.89 -7.48
CA ALA A 364 4.12 -16.04 -8.21
C ALA A 364 3.98 -16.99 -9.43
N ILE A 365 3.30 -18.12 -9.27
CA ILE A 365 3.00 -19.08 -10.35
C ILE A 365 1.94 -18.51 -11.29
N GLN A 366 0.93 -17.83 -10.74
CA GLN A 366 -0.12 -17.16 -11.51
C GLN A 366 0.45 -16.11 -12.46
N ALA A 367 1.41 -15.31 -11.98
CA ALA A 367 2.11 -14.31 -12.80
C ALA A 367 2.82 -14.97 -14.00
N HIS A 368 3.55 -16.09 -13.78
CA HIS A 368 4.19 -16.84 -14.85
C HIS A 368 3.19 -17.27 -15.93
N HIS A 369 2.07 -17.90 -15.56
CA HIS A 369 1.04 -18.30 -16.52
C HIS A 369 0.40 -17.11 -17.24
N CYS A 370 0.23 -15.97 -16.53
CA CYS A 370 -0.27 -14.75 -17.15
C CYS A 370 0.72 -14.15 -18.16
N ASP A 371 2.01 -14.18 -17.86
CA ASP A 371 3.04 -13.65 -18.77
C ASP A 371 3.17 -14.52 -20.03
N HIS A 372 3.06 -15.84 -19.90
CA HIS A 372 3.10 -16.81 -21.02
C HIS A 372 1.74 -17.03 -21.72
N CYS A 373 0.70 -16.28 -21.35
CA CYS A 373 -0.64 -16.39 -21.94
C CYS A 373 -1.29 -17.79 -21.78
N GLU A 374 -0.95 -18.53 -20.75
CA GLU A 374 -1.45 -19.89 -20.46
C GLU A 374 -2.79 -19.86 -19.71
N VAL A 375 -3.87 -19.48 -20.43
CA VAL A 375 -5.21 -19.25 -19.83
C VAL A 375 -5.73 -20.43 -19.01
N ASN A 376 -5.64 -21.64 -19.58
CA ASN A 376 -6.19 -22.82 -18.90
C ASN A 376 -5.46 -23.11 -17.60
N ARG A 377 -4.13 -23.01 -17.59
CA ARG A 377 -3.32 -23.20 -16.38
C ARG A 377 -3.60 -22.10 -15.34
N ALA A 378 -3.75 -20.84 -15.79
CA ALA A 378 -4.10 -19.74 -14.91
C ALA A 378 -5.47 -19.93 -14.23
N LEU A 379 -6.50 -20.39 -14.96
CA LEU A 379 -7.82 -20.67 -14.40
C LEU A 379 -7.82 -21.92 -13.50
N MET A 380 -7.07 -22.96 -13.87
CA MET A 380 -6.89 -24.14 -13.01
C MET A 380 -6.20 -23.80 -11.69
N LEU A 381 -5.19 -22.93 -11.73
CA LEU A 381 -4.49 -22.50 -10.52
C LEU A 381 -5.39 -21.67 -9.59
N LEU A 382 -6.24 -20.79 -10.16
CA LEU A 382 -7.25 -20.06 -9.39
C LEU A 382 -8.24 -21.00 -8.69
N SER A 383 -8.65 -22.09 -9.38
CA SER A 383 -9.54 -23.13 -8.82
C SER A 383 -8.82 -23.95 -7.75
N ARG A 384 -7.54 -24.31 -7.98
CA ARG A 384 -6.70 -25.00 -7.01
C ARG A 384 -6.54 -24.20 -5.72
N MET A 385 -6.26 -22.90 -5.83
CA MET A 385 -6.12 -21.98 -4.71
C MET A 385 -7.34 -22.01 -3.78
N LYS A 386 -8.55 -22.03 -4.38
CA LYS A 386 -9.80 -22.17 -3.62
C LYS A 386 -9.90 -23.55 -2.93
N LYS A 387 -9.52 -24.64 -3.62
CA LYS A 387 -9.53 -26.00 -3.09
C LYS A 387 -8.57 -26.18 -1.91
N ASP A 388 -7.42 -25.54 -1.97
CA ASP A 388 -6.38 -25.59 -0.92
C ASP A 388 -6.69 -24.61 0.24
N ASN A 389 -7.93 -24.07 0.31
CA ASN A 389 -8.39 -23.09 1.32
C ASN A 389 -7.57 -21.78 1.37
N CYS A 390 -6.81 -21.50 0.34
CA CYS A 390 -6.13 -20.23 0.19
C CYS A 390 -7.04 -19.26 -0.58
N LYS A 391 -7.51 -18.20 0.08
CA LYS A 391 -8.40 -17.23 -0.57
C LYS A 391 -7.62 -16.41 -1.61
N PRO A 392 -8.03 -16.43 -2.91
CA PRO A 392 -7.48 -15.51 -3.89
C PRO A 392 -7.65 -14.07 -3.42
N ASP A 393 -6.62 -13.26 -3.58
CA ASP A 393 -6.70 -11.84 -3.26
C ASP A 393 -7.09 -11.00 -4.49
N ARG A 394 -7.28 -9.69 -4.29
CA ARG A 394 -7.61 -8.76 -5.37
C ARG A 394 -6.54 -8.75 -6.47
N HIS A 395 -5.28 -8.99 -6.12
CA HIS A 395 -4.18 -9.04 -7.06
C HIS A 395 -4.28 -10.27 -7.97
N THR A 396 -4.61 -11.45 -7.39
CA THR A 396 -4.86 -12.70 -8.12
C THR A 396 -5.94 -12.49 -9.18
N TYR A 397 -7.12 -11.96 -8.79
CA TYR A 397 -8.21 -11.70 -9.72
C TYR A 397 -7.81 -10.72 -10.82
N ASN A 398 -7.14 -9.61 -10.47
CA ASN A 398 -6.70 -8.62 -11.46
C ASN A 398 -5.70 -9.19 -12.47
N MET A 399 -4.81 -10.11 -12.08
CA MET A 399 -3.89 -10.77 -13.01
C MET A 399 -4.66 -11.63 -14.02
N VAL A 400 -5.60 -12.45 -13.55
CA VAL A 400 -6.41 -13.31 -14.42
C VAL A 400 -7.30 -12.48 -15.34
N LEU A 401 -7.96 -11.44 -14.85
CA LEU A 401 -8.76 -10.53 -15.64
C LEU A 401 -7.92 -9.86 -16.75
N LYS A 402 -6.74 -9.33 -16.40
CA LYS A 402 -5.82 -8.75 -17.40
C LYS A 402 -5.43 -9.74 -18.48
N LEU A 403 -5.14 -10.99 -18.12
CA LEU A 403 -4.81 -12.05 -19.07
C LEU A 403 -5.98 -12.31 -20.03
N LEU A 404 -7.19 -12.57 -19.49
CA LEU A 404 -8.38 -12.90 -20.27
C LEU A 404 -8.74 -11.77 -21.25
N ILE A 405 -8.67 -10.53 -20.78
CA ILE A 405 -8.92 -9.33 -21.59
C ILE A 405 -7.87 -9.18 -22.70
N ARG A 406 -6.58 -9.39 -22.38
CA ARG A 406 -5.48 -9.31 -23.36
C ARG A 406 -5.70 -10.27 -24.52
N ILE A 407 -6.18 -11.48 -24.23
CA ILE A 407 -6.43 -12.52 -25.24
C ILE A 407 -7.81 -12.37 -25.89
N GLY A 408 -8.70 -11.53 -25.34
CA GLY A 408 -10.05 -11.30 -25.86
C GLY A 408 -11.09 -12.33 -25.41
N ARG A 409 -10.82 -13.08 -24.33
CA ARG A 409 -11.77 -14.06 -23.75
C ARG A 409 -12.67 -13.37 -22.75
N PHE A 410 -13.52 -12.44 -23.24
CA PHE A 410 -14.38 -11.60 -22.39
C PHE A 410 -15.41 -12.42 -21.61
N ASP A 411 -15.97 -13.49 -22.18
CA ASP A 411 -16.93 -14.36 -21.51
C ASP A 411 -16.33 -14.93 -20.21
N ARG A 412 -15.09 -15.43 -20.29
CA ARG A 412 -14.37 -15.92 -19.12
C ARG A 412 -13.99 -14.79 -18.14
N ALA A 413 -13.73 -13.59 -18.66
CA ALA A 413 -13.45 -12.44 -17.81
C ALA A 413 -14.69 -12.06 -16.97
N THR A 414 -15.89 -12.13 -17.53
CA THR A 414 -17.15 -11.92 -16.82
C THR A 414 -17.38 -12.98 -15.73
N GLU A 415 -17.16 -14.28 -16.03
CA GLU A 415 -17.24 -15.36 -15.06
C GLU A 415 -16.30 -15.13 -13.85
N VAL A 416 -15.06 -14.71 -14.13
CA VAL A 416 -14.06 -14.41 -13.08
C VAL A 416 -14.47 -13.18 -12.26
N TRP A 417 -15.05 -12.17 -12.88
CA TRP A 417 -15.58 -10.98 -12.23
C TRP A 417 -16.71 -11.33 -11.25
N GLU A 418 -17.68 -12.12 -11.69
CA GLU A 418 -18.78 -12.58 -10.86
C GLU A 418 -18.29 -13.42 -9.68
N SER A 419 -17.39 -14.37 -9.94
CA SER A 419 -16.77 -15.20 -8.90
C SER A 419 -15.98 -14.38 -7.86
N MET A 420 -15.43 -13.23 -8.23
CA MET A 420 -14.79 -12.29 -7.31
C MET A 420 -15.81 -11.69 -6.33
N GLY A 421 -16.99 -11.30 -6.84
CA GLY A 421 -18.11 -10.77 -6.04
C GLY A 421 -18.65 -11.80 -5.05
N GLU A 422 -18.86 -13.06 -5.50
CA GLU A 422 -19.31 -14.17 -4.65
C GLU A 422 -18.37 -14.45 -3.47
N MET A 423 -17.06 -14.23 -3.68
CA MET A 423 -16.05 -14.39 -2.62
C MET A 423 -15.93 -13.17 -1.69
N GLY A 424 -16.79 -12.15 -1.86
CA GLY A 424 -16.82 -10.93 -1.06
C GLY A 424 -15.72 -9.91 -1.39
N PHE A 425 -15.09 -10.02 -2.56
CA PHE A 425 -14.13 -9.05 -3.05
C PHE A 425 -14.81 -8.06 -3.99
N TYR A 426 -15.06 -6.87 -3.51
CA TYR A 426 -15.59 -5.79 -4.34
C TYR A 426 -14.52 -5.25 -5.29
N PRO A 427 -14.86 -5.00 -6.57
CA PRO A 427 -13.96 -4.41 -7.53
C PRO A 427 -13.40 -3.08 -7.03
N SER A 428 -12.13 -2.84 -7.26
CA SER A 428 -11.47 -1.57 -6.98
C SER A 428 -11.40 -0.70 -8.23
N VAL A 429 -11.01 0.56 -8.07
CA VAL A 429 -10.73 1.46 -9.21
C VAL A 429 -9.85 0.79 -10.26
N SER A 430 -8.79 0.09 -9.83
CA SER A 430 -7.89 -0.62 -10.75
C SER A 430 -8.56 -1.81 -11.47
N THR A 431 -9.48 -2.51 -10.80
CA THR A 431 -10.21 -3.64 -11.38
C THR A 431 -11.17 -3.16 -12.46
N TYR A 432 -11.96 -2.10 -12.17
CA TYR A 432 -12.82 -1.44 -13.15
C TYR A 432 -12.02 -0.91 -14.34
N SER A 433 -10.90 -0.23 -14.09
CA SER A 433 -10.04 0.29 -15.16
C SER A 433 -9.54 -0.82 -16.09
N VAL A 434 -9.15 -1.99 -15.55
CA VAL A 434 -8.73 -3.14 -16.37
C VAL A 434 -9.84 -3.60 -17.31
N MET A 435 -11.08 -3.74 -16.79
CA MET A 435 -12.24 -4.15 -17.61
C MET A 435 -12.56 -3.10 -18.68
N ILE A 436 -12.72 -1.85 -18.26
CA ILE A 436 -13.11 -0.76 -19.18
C ILE A 436 -12.05 -0.55 -20.27
N HIS A 437 -10.76 -0.48 -19.91
CA HIS A 437 -9.68 -0.31 -20.90
C HIS A 437 -9.59 -1.48 -21.88
N GLY A 438 -9.83 -2.70 -21.39
CA GLY A 438 -9.83 -3.88 -22.23
C GLY A 438 -10.98 -3.89 -23.23
N LEU A 439 -12.18 -3.60 -22.76
CA LEU A 439 -13.39 -3.53 -23.58
C LEU A 439 -13.33 -2.39 -24.60
N CYS A 440 -12.79 -1.22 -24.23
CA CYS A 440 -12.58 -0.08 -25.11
C CYS A 440 -11.67 -0.39 -26.32
N LYS A 441 -10.78 -1.38 -26.23
CA LYS A 441 -9.93 -1.79 -27.37
C LYS A 441 -10.70 -2.51 -28.46
N LYS A 442 -11.90 -3.00 -28.19
CA LYS A 442 -12.75 -3.75 -29.13
C LYS A 442 -13.98 -2.92 -29.52
N LYS A 443 -14.18 -2.70 -30.85
CA LYS A 443 -15.29 -1.85 -31.36
C LYS A 443 -16.68 -2.35 -30.92
N HIS A 444 -16.87 -3.68 -30.83
CA HIS A 444 -18.19 -4.28 -30.51
C HIS A 444 -18.45 -4.44 -29.03
N LYS A 445 -17.53 -4.02 -28.15
CA LYS A 445 -17.63 -4.18 -26.69
C LYS A 445 -17.70 -2.84 -25.95
N LEU A 446 -17.90 -1.74 -26.68
CA LEU A 446 -17.89 -0.41 -26.08
C LEU A 446 -19.12 -0.18 -25.18
N GLU A 447 -20.28 -0.73 -25.55
CA GLU A 447 -21.47 -0.68 -24.71
C GLU A 447 -21.25 -1.39 -23.35
N GLU A 448 -20.57 -2.53 -23.37
CA GLU A 448 -20.19 -3.22 -22.12
C GLU A 448 -19.22 -2.37 -21.30
N ALA A 449 -18.28 -1.67 -21.96
CA ALA A 449 -17.38 -0.74 -21.27
C ALA A 449 -18.15 0.38 -20.57
N CYS A 450 -19.16 0.95 -21.24
CA CYS A 450 -20.05 1.96 -20.65
C CYS A 450 -20.81 1.39 -19.45
N LYS A 451 -21.37 0.17 -19.53
CA LYS A 451 -22.05 -0.48 -18.41
C LYS A 451 -21.15 -0.64 -17.18
N TYR A 452 -19.92 -1.13 -17.36
CA TYR A 452 -18.97 -1.23 -16.23
C TYR A 452 -18.60 0.14 -15.67
N PHE A 453 -18.51 1.17 -16.51
CA PHE A 453 -18.25 2.53 -16.07
C PHE A 453 -19.44 3.11 -15.30
N GLU A 454 -20.66 2.86 -15.72
CA GLU A 454 -21.88 3.25 -15.01
C GLU A 454 -21.98 2.59 -13.64
N ILE A 455 -21.77 1.26 -13.56
CA ILE A 455 -21.75 0.53 -12.29
C ILE A 455 -20.69 1.12 -11.35
N MET A 456 -19.50 1.45 -11.87
CA MET A 456 -18.42 2.08 -11.10
C MET A 456 -18.86 3.42 -10.49
N ILE A 457 -19.61 4.25 -11.25
CA ILE A 457 -20.16 5.52 -10.78
C ILE A 457 -21.26 5.28 -9.73
N ASP A 458 -22.17 4.34 -9.99
CA ASP A 458 -23.28 4.01 -9.09
C ASP A 458 -22.78 3.49 -7.74
N GLU A 459 -21.68 2.74 -7.72
CA GLU A 459 -20.99 2.31 -6.51
C GLU A 459 -20.19 3.43 -5.81
N GLY A 460 -20.19 4.65 -6.37
CA GLY A 460 -19.45 5.78 -5.81
C GLY A 460 -17.93 5.67 -5.92
N ILE A 461 -17.42 4.83 -6.81
CA ILE A 461 -15.98 4.60 -7.02
C ILE A 461 -15.45 5.62 -8.03
N PRO A 462 -14.55 6.55 -7.64
CA PRO A 462 -14.04 7.57 -8.56
C PRO A 462 -13.10 6.94 -9.62
N PRO A 463 -13.37 7.16 -10.92
CA PRO A 463 -12.52 6.65 -11.99
C PRO A 463 -11.16 7.37 -12.04
N TYR A 464 -10.13 6.70 -12.58
CA TYR A 464 -8.91 7.40 -12.96
C TYR A 464 -9.15 8.31 -14.17
N SER A 465 -8.49 9.47 -14.21
CA SER A 465 -8.56 10.40 -15.37
C SER A 465 -8.25 9.68 -16.68
N SER A 466 -7.23 8.81 -16.69
CA SER A 466 -6.88 7.99 -17.87
C SER A 466 -8.00 7.06 -18.33
N THR A 467 -8.86 6.58 -17.43
CA THR A 467 -10.01 5.73 -17.78
C THR A 467 -11.12 6.57 -18.41
N VAL A 468 -11.40 7.75 -17.83
CA VAL A 468 -12.37 8.72 -18.40
C VAL A 468 -11.94 9.15 -19.80
N GLU A 469 -10.69 9.55 -19.96
CA GLU A 469 -10.13 10.00 -21.25
C GLU A 469 -10.18 8.89 -22.33
N MET A 470 -9.80 7.66 -21.95
CA MET A 470 -9.83 6.53 -22.89
C MET A 470 -11.25 6.23 -23.35
N LEU A 471 -12.22 6.15 -22.43
CA LEU A 471 -13.62 5.88 -22.77
C LEU A 471 -14.19 7.01 -23.63
N ARG A 472 -14.00 8.26 -23.24
CA ARG A 472 -14.38 9.45 -24.00
C ARG A 472 -13.83 9.44 -25.42
N ASN A 473 -12.52 9.22 -25.57
CA ASN A 473 -11.86 9.24 -26.88
C ASN A 473 -12.38 8.13 -27.79
N ARG A 474 -12.72 6.97 -27.22
CA ARG A 474 -13.33 5.87 -27.98
C ARG A 474 -14.75 6.14 -28.41
N LEU A 475 -15.59 6.67 -27.52
CA LEU A 475 -16.97 7.07 -27.83
C LEU A 475 -16.99 8.11 -28.94
N ARG A 476 -16.15 9.13 -28.85
CA ARG A 476 -16.02 10.17 -29.88
C ARG A 476 -15.51 9.64 -31.21
N GLY A 477 -14.51 8.77 -31.19
CA GLY A 477 -13.96 8.17 -32.41
C GLY A 477 -14.97 7.32 -33.19
N LEU A 478 -16.09 6.93 -32.55
CA LEU A 478 -17.21 6.23 -33.18
C LEU A 478 -18.44 7.11 -33.40
N GLY A 479 -18.37 8.43 -33.09
CA GLY A 479 -19.48 9.36 -33.27
C GLY A 479 -20.57 9.26 -32.19
N LEU A 480 -20.32 8.52 -31.08
CA LEU A 480 -21.29 8.29 -30.00
C LEU A 480 -21.26 9.41 -28.95
N LEU A 481 -21.48 10.66 -29.40
CA LEU A 481 -21.42 11.85 -28.53
C LEU A 481 -22.52 11.86 -27.46
N GLU A 482 -23.71 11.31 -27.78
CA GLU A 482 -24.81 11.19 -26.82
C GLU A 482 -24.41 10.38 -25.58
N HIS A 483 -23.67 9.28 -25.76
CA HIS A 483 -23.20 8.47 -24.65
C HIS A 483 -22.21 9.22 -23.73
N THR A 484 -21.37 10.11 -24.30
CA THR A 484 -20.47 10.94 -23.48
C THR A 484 -21.24 11.91 -22.61
N GLU A 485 -22.33 12.48 -23.12
CA GLU A 485 -23.17 13.40 -22.37
C GLU A 485 -24.00 12.68 -21.28
N ILE A 486 -24.55 11.49 -21.60
CA ILE A 486 -25.26 10.65 -20.64
C ILE A 486 -24.35 10.29 -19.46
N LEU A 487 -23.13 9.80 -19.75
CA LEU A 487 -22.16 9.45 -18.72
C LEU A 487 -21.71 10.66 -17.91
N ALA A 488 -21.47 11.80 -18.53
CA ALA A 488 -21.11 13.03 -17.85
C ALA A 488 -22.22 13.51 -16.92
N SER A 489 -23.48 13.51 -17.40
CA SER A 489 -24.65 13.87 -16.57
C SER A 489 -24.84 12.93 -15.39
N LYS A 490 -24.61 11.63 -15.59
CA LYS A 490 -24.62 10.62 -14.51
C LYS A 490 -23.51 10.87 -13.48
N MET A 491 -22.32 11.28 -13.94
CA MET A 491 -21.21 11.64 -13.04
C MET A 491 -21.53 12.89 -12.21
N GLU A 492 -22.19 13.90 -12.78
CA GLU A 492 -22.63 15.10 -12.06
C GLU A 492 -23.66 14.80 -10.98
N GLN A 493 -24.55 13.84 -11.24
CA GLN A 493 -25.57 13.38 -10.27
C GLN A 493 -24.99 12.51 -9.15
N SER A 494 -23.74 12.07 -9.28
CA SER A 494 -23.10 11.24 -8.25
C SER A 494 -22.96 12.03 -6.94
N THR A 495 -23.07 11.33 -5.82
CA THR A 495 -22.84 11.88 -4.47
C THR A 495 -21.35 12.09 -4.16
N SER A 496 -20.45 11.65 -5.03
CA SER A 496 -18.99 11.77 -4.86
C SER A 496 -18.43 12.97 -5.60
N CYS A 497 -17.92 13.97 -4.89
CA CYS A 497 -17.29 15.16 -5.50
C CYS A 497 -16.15 14.79 -6.46
N SER A 498 -15.37 13.75 -6.15
CA SER A 498 -14.30 13.28 -7.04
C SER A 498 -14.84 12.74 -8.37
N ILE A 499 -16.04 12.20 -8.41
CA ILE A 499 -16.70 11.76 -9.65
C ILE A 499 -17.23 12.99 -10.39
N GLN A 500 -17.86 13.94 -9.69
CA GLN A 500 -18.36 15.19 -10.27
C GLN A 500 -17.25 16.01 -10.93
N GLU A 501 -16.08 16.13 -10.28
CA GLU A 501 -14.89 16.79 -10.85
C GLU A 501 -14.45 16.18 -12.20
N MET A 502 -14.65 14.85 -12.36
CA MET A 502 -14.32 14.15 -13.60
C MET A 502 -15.38 14.29 -14.70
N ALA A 503 -16.59 14.79 -14.40
CA ALA A 503 -17.65 14.98 -15.40
C ALA A 503 -17.23 15.97 -16.49
N ASN A 504 -16.55 17.07 -16.10
CA ASN A 504 -15.99 18.03 -17.06
C ASN A 504 -14.96 17.36 -17.98
N LEU A 505 -14.12 16.48 -17.46
CA LEU A 505 -13.15 15.73 -18.25
C LEU A 505 -13.85 14.83 -19.28
N MET A 506 -15.00 14.24 -18.95
CA MET A 506 -15.80 13.45 -19.88
C MET A 506 -16.38 14.31 -21.03
N ARG A 507 -16.79 15.56 -20.73
CA ARG A 507 -17.30 16.55 -21.72
C ARG A 507 -16.21 17.28 -22.47
N GLU A 508 -14.99 17.42 -21.93
CA GLU A 508 -13.94 18.21 -22.54
C GLU A 508 -13.77 17.87 -24.02
N VAL A 509 -14.19 18.79 -24.86
CA VAL A 509 -13.77 18.83 -26.25
C VAL A 509 -12.30 19.22 -26.22
N SER A 510 -11.42 18.39 -26.72
CA SER A 510 -10.01 18.75 -26.86
C SER A 510 -9.95 20.14 -27.47
N ILE A 511 -9.44 21.13 -26.70
CA ILE A 511 -9.31 22.53 -27.11
C ILE A 511 -8.53 22.62 -28.43
N LEU A 512 -7.71 21.61 -28.74
CA LEU A 512 -7.04 21.44 -30.03
C LEU A 512 -8.00 21.20 -31.21
N THR A 513 -9.13 20.49 -31.01
CA THR A 513 -10.09 20.23 -32.10
C THR A 513 -11.09 21.36 -32.32
N MET A 514 -11.49 22.10 -31.28
CA MET A 514 -12.37 23.29 -31.46
C MET A 514 -11.63 24.49 -32.03
N LYS A 515 -10.35 24.69 -31.72
CA LYS A 515 -9.53 25.74 -32.34
C LYS A 515 -9.23 25.50 -33.82
N VAL A 516 -9.45 24.27 -34.31
CA VAL A 516 -9.16 23.85 -35.69
C VAL A 516 -10.38 24.08 -36.62
N ILE A 517 -11.61 24.10 -36.12
CA ILE A 517 -12.81 24.18 -36.96
C ILE A 517 -13.25 25.62 -37.25
N ASP A 518 -12.91 26.61 -36.39
CA ASP A 518 -13.45 27.98 -36.50
C ASP A 518 -12.47 29.07 -36.91
N LYS A 519 -11.25 28.73 -37.36
CA LYS A 519 -10.28 29.75 -37.77
C LYS A 519 -10.00 29.76 -39.29
N PRO A 520 -9.92 30.94 -39.94
CA PRO A 520 -9.62 31.01 -41.38
C PRO A 520 -8.19 30.52 -41.65
N LYS A 521 -8.00 29.84 -42.81
CA LYS A 521 -6.75 29.22 -43.27
C LYS A 521 -5.47 30.04 -43.09
N ALA A 522 -5.59 31.39 -43.07
CA ALA A 522 -4.48 32.32 -42.88
C ALA A 522 -3.87 32.34 -41.48
N GLU A 523 -4.63 32.00 -40.42
CA GLU A 523 -4.11 31.92 -39.04
C GLU A 523 -3.30 30.65 -38.75
N TYR A 524 -3.60 29.55 -39.47
CA TYR A 524 -2.84 28.31 -39.38
C TYR A 524 -1.43 28.45 -39.95
N LEU A 525 -1.30 29.18 -41.07
CA LEU A 525 0.01 29.47 -41.67
C LEU A 525 0.88 30.32 -40.73
N GLY A 526 0.30 31.25 -40.01
CA GLY A 526 1.00 32.10 -39.04
C GLY A 526 1.44 31.37 -37.75
N LEU A 527 0.68 30.33 -37.30
CA LEU A 527 1.03 29.52 -36.15
C LEU A 527 2.08 28.47 -36.51
N ALA A 528 1.96 27.83 -37.68
CA ALA A 528 2.93 26.90 -38.22
C ALA A 528 4.29 27.55 -38.48
N ARG A 529 4.30 28.79 -39.08
CA ARG A 529 5.51 29.59 -39.22
C ARG A 529 6.19 29.91 -37.87
N ARG A 530 5.43 30.25 -36.82
CA ARG A 530 5.97 30.53 -35.48
C ARG A 530 6.57 29.26 -34.81
N ILE A 531 5.97 28.10 -34.99
CA ILE A 531 6.47 26.85 -34.43
C ILE A 531 7.73 26.39 -35.19
N CYS A 532 7.77 26.52 -36.51
CA CYS A 532 8.97 26.23 -37.31
C CYS A 532 10.16 27.11 -36.96
N MET A 533 9.92 28.42 -36.71
CA MET A 533 10.99 29.36 -36.31
C MET A 533 11.57 29.11 -34.91
N GLN A 534 10.85 28.40 -34.03
CA GLN A 534 11.36 28.02 -32.70
C GLN A 534 12.18 26.74 -32.70
N GLN A 535 12.23 26.00 -33.81
CA GLN A 535 12.93 24.70 -33.89
C GLN A 535 14.13 24.68 -34.87
N LEU A 536 14.47 25.80 -35.49
CA LEU A 536 15.67 25.89 -36.32
C LEU A 536 16.89 26.23 -35.44
N PRO A 537 18.02 25.50 -35.60
CA PRO A 537 19.27 25.87 -34.95
C PRO A 537 19.81 27.19 -35.53
N GLU A 538 20.41 28.03 -34.69
CA GLU A 538 20.90 29.40 -34.95
C GLU A 538 22.01 29.54 -36.03
N SER A 539 22.16 28.65 -36.99
CA SER A 539 23.31 28.62 -37.92
C SER A 539 22.97 28.77 -39.40
N GLU A 540 21.75 29.06 -39.83
CA GLU A 540 21.48 29.38 -41.24
C GLU A 540 20.61 30.64 -41.37
N GLU A 541 21.26 31.71 -41.82
CA GLU A 541 20.62 32.95 -42.30
C GLU A 541 19.90 32.69 -43.66
N SER A 542 18.68 32.19 -43.62
CA SER A 542 17.76 32.24 -44.73
C SER A 542 16.53 33.07 -44.35
N SER A 543 16.21 34.07 -45.18
CA SER A 543 15.11 34.98 -44.91
C SER A 543 13.75 34.27 -44.96
N PRO A 544 12.77 34.67 -44.12
CA PRO A 544 11.49 33.98 -43.95
C PRO A 544 10.57 33.94 -45.20
N ASP A 545 10.93 34.66 -46.26
CA ASP A 545 10.08 34.87 -47.43
C ASP A 545 10.38 33.88 -48.62
N GLU A 546 11.36 32.98 -48.47
CA GLU A 546 11.78 32.10 -49.55
C GLU A 546 11.24 30.66 -49.49
N LEU A 547 10.48 30.28 -48.45
CA LEU A 547 9.87 28.96 -48.39
C LEU A 547 8.54 28.91 -49.12
N SER A 548 8.43 28.05 -50.12
CA SER A 548 7.20 27.84 -50.88
C SER A 548 6.10 27.19 -50.01
N ASP A 549 4.84 27.45 -50.33
CA ASP A 549 3.68 26.84 -49.63
C ASP A 549 3.69 25.29 -49.70
N ILE A 550 4.43 24.71 -50.65
CA ILE A 550 4.61 23.27 -50.84
C ILE A 550 5.59 22.73 -49.79
N ASP A 551 6.69 23.44 -49.52
CA ASP A 551 7.69 23.04 -48.50
C ASP A 551 7.11 23.09 -47.10
N ILE A 552 6.28 24.10 -46.79
CA ILE A 552 5.54 24.22 -45.54
C ILE A 552 4.51 23.08 -45.39
N GLY A 553 3.85 22.70 -46.47
CA GLY A 553 2.89 21.59 -46.48
C GLY A 553 3.53 20.23 -46.21
N ILE A 554 4.74 19.98 -46.75
CA ILE A 554 5.51 18.75 -46.54
C ILE A 554 6.01 18.70 -45.08
N MET A 555 6.53 19.80 -44.52
CA MET A 555 6.98 19.87 -43.12
C MET A 555 5.84 19.70 -42.13
N ILE A 556 4.66 20.27 -42.36
CA ILE A 556 3.46 20.04 -41.55
C ILE A 556 3.04 18.57 -41.58
N GLY A 557 3.12 17.93 -42.75
CA GLY A 557 2.85 16.50 -42.91
C GLY A 557 3.80 15.60 -42.13
N GLU A 558 5.06 15.96 -42.04
CA GLU A 558 6.08 15.22 -41.26
C GLU A 558 5.94 15.47 -39.74
N ILE A 559 5.64 16.67 -39.31
CA ILE A 559 5.37 16.98 -37.91
C ILE A 559 4.11 16.25 -37.44
N LEU A 560 3.06 16.24 -38.21
CA LEU A 560 1.84 15.48 -37.93
C LEU A 560 2.08 13.97 -37.91
N LYS A 561 2.94 13.43 -38.77
CA LYS A 561 3.36 12.02 -38.74
C LYS A 561 4.15 11.68 -37.47
N ARG A 562 5.08 12.55 -37.02
CA ARG A 562 5.86 12.36 -35.78
C ARG A 562 5.01 12.46 -34.53
N LEU A 563 4.03 13.34 -34.50
CA LEU A 563 3.03 13.43 -33.42
C LEU A 563 2.09 12.20 -33.41
N TRP A 564 1.79 11.60 -34.56
CA TRP A 564 0.97 10.40 -34.68
C TRP A 564 1.70 9.11 -34.26
N VAL A 565 3.01 9.07 -34.31
CA VAL A 565 3.85 7.94 -33.85
C VAL A 565 4.16 8.04 -32.36
N SER A 566 4.00 9.22 -31.74
CA SER A 566 4.20 9.44 -30.28
C SER A 566 2.93 9.32 -29.45
N ILE A 567 1.77 9.10 -30.08
CA ILE A 567 0.48 8.78 -29.48
C ILE A 567 0.16 7.29 -29.74
#